data_c538bd5d26f1db410e4df150b56ea961
#
_entry.id   c538bd5d26f1db410e4df150b56ea961
#
_cell.length_a   1.000
_cell.length_b   1.000
_cell.length_c   1.000
_cell.angle_alpha   90.00
_cell.angle_beta   90.00
_cell.angle_gamma   90.00
#
_symmetry.space_group_name_H-M   'P 1'
#
loop_
_entity.id
_entity.type
_entity.pdbx_description
1 polymer ?
#
loop_
_entity_poly.entity_id
_entity_poly.type
_entity_poly.pdbx_seq_one_letter_code
_entity_poly.pdbx_strand_id
1 'polypeptide(L)'
;MLTKKLAEDIVHQTMLRLRHNINVISPTGVILASGDKMRVEDIHEGAVYVAQTKNTLIINEDNIELYPNTKPGINMPIMYQDEVVGVIGITGDSEDMLEIANLVQLTTEIMTHQALVESKSEWQRKNNDYIFEALVHGSKLDTTLNKRIQKLPFSLIAPFQVILVSLHETSYLENTIPFFFEDLFYRQPILAGHSQLQEYYILLTHCQEQSRQSIIKALRKKKQKLPSLQIGIGPVVQQLSLLPYSYQGARTALEFANVHNEITFFEDVELFSLFKHRESEEVQAFHHRILKNINAKQLETLQSFFDCNLQLKLCAQQLNIHRHTLTYRLNKIRELTGYDPQYFEDAVILQVACTLRTL
;
A
#
# COMPACT_ATOMS: atom_id res chain seq x y z
N MET A 1 11.33 -4.40 -22.63
CA MET A 1 11.23 -3.97 -24.05
C MET A 1 10.50 -2.66 -24.15
N LEU A 2 10.92 -1.79 -25.05
CA LEU A 2 10.30 -0.50 -25.31
C LEU A 2 8.90 -0.71 -25.89
N THR A 3 7.87 -0.16 -25.26
CA THR A 3 6.49 -0.30 -25.74
C THR A 3 6.17 0.77 -26.78
N LYS A 4 5.20 0.51 -27.68
CA LYS A 4 4.76 1.49 -28.70
C LYS A 4 4.32 2.81 -28.04
N LYS A 5 3.57 2.74 -26.93
CA LYS A 5 3.13 3.93 -26.19
C LYS A 5 4.32 4.78 -25.69
N LEU A 6 5.33 4.14 -25.06
CA LEU A 6 6.52 4.85 -24.58
C LEU A 6 7.29 5.49 -25.75
N ALA A 7 7.40 4.77 -26.89
CA ALA A 7 8.02 5.30 -28.10
C ALA A 7 7.29 6.53 -28.62
N GLU A 8 5.94 6.51 -28.65
CA GLU A 8 5.11 7.65 -29.04
C GLU A 8 5.30 8.85 -28.10
N ASP A 9 5.34 8.60 -26.79
CA ASP A 9 5.58 9.64 -25.77
C ASP A 9 6.97 10.29 -25.93
N ILE A 10 8.01 9.48 -26.18
CA ILE A 10 9.37 9.96 -26.45
C ILE A 10 9.40 10.85 -27.68
N VAL A 11 8.86 10.37 -28.83
CA VAL A 11 8.82 11.13 -30.07
C VAL A 11 8.07 12.45 -29.86
N HIS A 12 6.90 12.40 -29.26
CA HIS A 12 6.07 13.59 -29.02
C HIS A 12 6.79 14.62 -28.15
N GLN A 13 7.34 14.22 -27.00
CA GLN A 13 8.03 15.11 -26.07
C GLN A 13 9.31 15.71 -26.67
N THR A 14 10.02 14.95 -27.49
CA THR A 14 11.25 15.40 -28.14
C THR A 14 10.93 16.38 -29.28
N MET A 15 9.94 16.08 -30.11
CA MET A 15 9.55 16.93 -31.24
C MET A 15 8.89 18.26 -30.85
N LEU A 16 8.32 18.35 -29.63
CA LEU A 16 7.85 19.62 -29.06
C LEU A 16 9.01 20.62 -28.85
N ARG A 17 10.24 20.14 -28.76
CA ARG A 17 11.43 20.95 -28.45
C ARG A 17 12.44 21.04 -29.60
N LEU A 18 12.43 20.06 -30.49
CA LEU A 18 13.36 19.96 -31.60
C LEU A 18 12.61 20.03 -32.94
N ARG A 19 13.16 20.76 -33.92
CA ARG A 19 12.60 20.89 -35.29
C ARG A 19 13.04 19.77 -36.23
N HIS A 20 13.54 18.64 -35.68
CA HIS A 20 14.00 17.47 -36.43
C HIS A 20 13.05 16.33 -36.29
N ASN A 21 12.90 15.52 -37.35
CA ASN A 21 12.12 14.30 -37.22
C ASN A 21 12.86 13.28 -36.38
N ILE A 22 12.15 12.71 -35.40
CA ILE A 22 12.66 11.70 -34.48
C ILE A 22 11.96 10.38 -34.77
N ASN A 23 12.75 9.30 -34.80
CA ASN A 23 12.26 7.93 -34.88
C ASN A 23 12.70 7.17 -33.61
N VAL A 24 11.80 6.41 -33.01
CA VAL A 24 12.12 5.43 -32.00
C VAL A 24 11.87 4.05 -32.59
N ILE A 25 12.90 3.22 -32.58
CA ILE A 25 13.00 1.99 -33.37
C ILE A 25 13.30 0.82 -32.43
N SER A 26 12.71 -0.34 -32.68
CA SER A 26 13.02 -1.54 -31.94
C SER A 26 14.45 -2.06 -32.24
N PRO A 27 15.05 -2.93 -31.40
CA PRO A 27 16.33 -3.54 -31.73
C PRO A 27 16.29 -4.43 -32.98
N THR A 28 15.08 -4.81 -33.43
CA THR A 28 14.86 -5.57 -34.67
C THR A 28 14.69 -4.69 -35.91
N GLY A 29 14.82 -3.37 -35.76
CA GLY A 29 14.73 -2.40 -36.86
C GLY A 29 13.33 -1.89 -37.16
N VAL A 30 12.28 -2.32 -36.46
CA VAL A 30 10.91 -1.83 -36.70
C VAL A 30 10.75 -0.46 -36.06
N ILE A 31 10.29 0.53 -36.83
CA ILE A 31 9.97 1.88 -36.35
C ILE A 31 8.71 1.80 -35.48
N LEU A 32 8.86 1.98 -34.17
CA LEU A 32 7.76 1.95 -33.19
C LEU A 32 6.97 3.27 -33.18
N ALA A 33 7.67 4.39 -33.33
CA ALA A 33 7.10 5.72 -33.42
C ALA A 33 7.99 6.64 -34.24
N SER A 34 7.38 7.58 -34.94
CA SER A 34 8.05 8.56 -35.79
C SER A 34 7.26 9.86 -35.83
N GLY A 35 7.93 11.00 -36.00
CA GLY A 35 7.30 12.25 -36.38
C GLY A 35 6.68 12.20 -37.77
N ASP A 36 7.24 11.38 -38.65
CA ASP A 36 6.64 11.05 -39.96
C ASP A 36 5.82 9.78 -39.82
N LYS A 37 4.51 9.92 -39.62
CA LYS A 37 3.59 8.80 -39.35
C LYS A 37 3.56 7.73 -40.44
N MET A 38 3.95 8.09 -41.67
CA MET A 38 3.98 7.14 -42.79
C MET A 38 5.08 6.10 -42.65
N ARG A 39 6.07 6.34 -41.78
CA ARG A 39 7.22 5.45 -41.57
C ARG A 39 7.03 4.48 -40.41
N VAL A 40 5.97 4.63 -39.64
CA VAL A 40 5.67 3.72 -38.51
C VAL A 40 5.41 2.30 -39.04
N GLU A 41 6.04 1.32 -38.46
CA GLU A 41 6.03 -0.13 -38.82
C GLU A 41 6.98 -0.47 -40.01
N ASP A 42 7.61 0.50 -40.66
CA ASP A 42 8.69 0.23 -41.62
C ASP A 42 9.94 -0.29 -40.94
N ILE A 43 10.77 -1.00 -41.70
CA ILE A 43 12.09 -1.49 -41.23
C ILE A 43 13.15 -0.44 -41.56
N HIS A 44 13.95 -0.09 -40.56
CA HIS A 44 15.08 0.84 -40.64
C HIS A 44 16.40 0.04 -40.47
N GLU A 45 17.07 -0.25 -41.56
CA GLU A 45 18.25 -1.11 -41.59
C GLU A 45 19.43 -0.57 -40.77
N GLY A 46 19.66 0.75 -40.81
CA GLY A 46 20.68 1.37 -39.97
C GLY A 46 20.47 1.17 -38.47
N ALA A 47 19.20 1.02 -38.01
CA ALA A 47 18.92 0.73 -36.62
C ALA A 47 19.28 -0.71 -36.22
N VAL A 48 19.14 -1.67 -37.13
CA VAL A 48 19.59 -3.05 -36.92
C VAL A 48 21.11 -3.08 -36.71
N TYR A 49 21.85 -2.34 -37.52
CA TYR A 49 23.30 -2.22 -37.36
C TYR A 49 23.67 -1.61 -35.99
N VAL A 50 23.02 -0.51 -35.61
CA VAL A 50 23.24 0.15 -34.30
C VAL A 50 22.93 -0.81 -33.14
N ALA A 51 21.84 -1.57 -33.24
CA ALA A 51 21.46 -2.52 -32.18
C ALA A 51 22.47 -3.65 -32.02
N GLN A 52 23.08 -4.12 -33.12
CA GLN A 52 24.09 -5.20 -33.09
C GLN A 52 25.46 -4.71 -32.61
N THR A 53 25.88 -3.52 -33.08
CA THR A 53 27.24 -3.00 -32.79
C THR A 53 27.29 -2.20 -31.50
N LYS A 54 26.15 -1.75 -30.97
CA LYS A 54 26.03 -0.81 -29.84
C LYS A 54 26.70 0.54 -30.07
N ASN A 55 27.00 0.87 -31.32
CA ASN A 55 27.70 2.10 -31.70
C ASN A 55 26.75 3.05 -32.44
N THR A 56 27.01 4.34 -32.31
CA THR A 56 26.33 5.37 -33.09
C THR A 56 26.63 5.21 -34.56
N LEU A 57 25.61 5.34 -35.40
CA LEU A 57 25.72 5.32 -36.86
C LEU A 57 25.28 6.67 -37.43
N ILE A 58 26.16 7.33 -38.13
CA ILE A 58 25.86 8.54 -38.91
C ILE A 58 25.63 8.09 -40.36
N ILE A 59 24.44 8.40 -40.88
CA ILE A 59 24.08 8.18 -42.29
C ILE A 59 24.14 9.49 -43.00
N ASN A 60 24.96 9.56 -44.05
CA ASN A 60 25.15 10.71 -44.96
C ASN A 60 25.02 10.28 -46.41
N GLU A 61 25.24 11.20 -47.35
CA GLU A 61 25.17 10.89 -48.78
C GLU A 61 26.17 9.81 -49.23
N ASP A 62 27.30 9.69 -48.57
CA ASP A 62 28.36 8.74 -48.95
C ASP A 62 28.05 7.28 -48.59
N ASN A 63 27.20 7.05 -47.58
CA ASN A 63 26.93 5.70 -47.07
C ASN A 63 25.45 5.29 -47.05
N ILE A 64 24.53 6.16 -47.49
CA ILE A 64 23.09 5.91 -47.47
C ILE A 64 22.69 4.66 -48.29
N GLU A 65 23.42 4.38 -49.38
CA GLU A 65 23.16 3.21 -50.24
C GLU A 65 23.35 1.88 -49.49
N LEU A 66 24.16 1.88 -48.41
CA LEU A 66 24.39 0.68 -47.58
C LEU A 66 23.23 0.38 -46.60
N TYR A 67 22.33 1.36 -46.43
CA TYR A 67 21.24 1.26 -45.45
C TYR A 67 19.88 1.59 -46.11
N PRO A 68 19.25 0.65 -46.80
CA PRO A 68 17.95 0.86 -47.44
C PRO A 68 16.90 1.38 -46.46
N ASN A 69 15.92 2.14 -46.96
CA ASN A 69 14.82 2.75 -46.21
C ASN A 69 15.26 3.71 -45.09
N THR A 70 16.46 4.27 -45.19
CA THR A 70 16.96 5.29 -44.26
C THR A 70 16.98 6.67 -44.86
N LYS A 71 17.05 7.70 -44.03
CA LYS A 71 17.30 9.11 -44.41
C LYS A 71 18.60 9.54 -43.75
N PRO A 72 19.30 10.55 -44.32
CA PRO A 72 20.49 11.12 -43.67
C PRO A 72 20.16 11.54 -42.24
N GLY A 73 21.06 11.27 -41.30
CA GLY A 73 20.86 11.55 -39.90
C GLY A 73 21.72 10.71 -38.96
N ILE A 74 21.44 10.80 -37.70
CA ILE A 74 22.20 10.09 -36.61
C ILE A 74 21.30 9.06 -35.99
N ASN A 75 21.79 7.82 -35.83
CA ASN A 75 21.10 6.73 -35.17
C ASN A 75 21.96 6.29 -33.97
N MET A 76 21.36 6.25 -32.77
CA MET A 76 22.04 6.00 -31.51
C MET A 76 21.33 4.92 -30.71
N PRO A 77 22.08 4.02 -30.02
CA PRO A 77 21.44 2.99 -29.19
C PRO A 77 20.82 3.62 -27.96
N ILE A 78 19.64 3.11 -27.57
CA ILE A 78 19.02 3.37 -26.26
C ILE A 78 19.42 2.22 -25.34
N MET A 79 20.25 2.52 -24.32
CA MET A 79 20.82 1.51 -23.44
C MET A 79 20.03 1.35 -22.16
N TYR A 80 19.89 0.10 -21.69
CA TYR A 80 19.38 -0.23 -20.37
C TYR A 80 20.10 -1.46 -19.83
N GLN A 81 20.80 -1.34 -18.68
CA GLN A 81 21.58 -2.45 -18.07
C GLN A 81 22.50 -3.16 -19.07
N ASP A 82 23.28 -2.38 -19.83
CA ASP A 82 24.24 -2.85 -20.86
C ASP A 82 23.61 -3.56 -22.07
N GLU A 83 22.29 -3.55 -22.21
CA GLU A 83 21.59 -4.05 -23.39
C GLU A 83 20.95 -2.93 -24.20
N VAL A 84 20.93 -3.09 -25.53
CA VAL A 84 20.18 -2.18 -26.40
C VAL A 84 18.70 -2.53 -26.37
N VAL A 85 17.89 -1.63 -25.80
CA VAL A 85 16.43 -1.78 -25.72
C VAL A 85 15.68 -1.14 -26.85
N GLY A 86 16.35 -0.29 -27.63
CA GLY A 86 15.85 0.39 -28.82
C GLY A 86 16.95 1.21 -29.47
N VAL A 87 16.57 1.89 -30.54
CA VAL A 87 17.44 2.85 -31.26
C VAL A 87 16.65 4.15 -31.46
N ILE A 88 17.30 5.30 -31.24
CA ILE A 88 16.74 6.59 -31.57
C ILE A 88 17.43 7.12 -32.83
N GLY A 89 16.62 7.52 -33.82
CA GLY A 89 17.09 8.15 -35.07
C GLY A 89 16.66 9.59 -35.15
N ILE A 90 17.58 10.48 -35.48
CA ILE A 90 17.33 11.90 -35.70
C ILE A 90 17.66 12.23 -37.19
N THR A 91 16.69 12.71 -37.93
CA THR A 91 16.87 13.05 -39.32
C THR A 91 17.43 14.46 -39.48
N GLY A 92 18.49 14.63 -40.23
CA GLY A 92 19.11 15.92 -40.51
C GLY A 92 20.57 15.79 -40.95
N ASP A 93 21.14 16.85 -41.46
CA ASP A 93 22.38 16.85 -42.27
C ASP A 93 23.48 17.78 -41.71
N SER A 94 23.40 18.25 -40.47
CA SER A 94 24.37 19.21 -39.94
C SER A 94 25.38 18.59 -38.99
N GLU A 95 26.67 19.01 -39.06
CA GLU A 95 27.73 18.61 -38.14
C GLU A 95 27.43 18.98 -36.67
N ASP A 96 26.63 20.04 -36.46
CA ASP A 96 26.21 20.49 -35.11
C ASP A 96 25.13 19.56 -34.45
N MET A 97 24.63 18.59 -35.20
CA MET A 97 23.60 17.68 -34.68
C MET A 97 24.11 16.67 -33.66
N LEU A 98 25.41 16.40 -33.57
CA LEU A 98 25.94 15.36 -32.68
C LEU A 98 25.72 15.70 -31.20
N GLU A 99 25.89 16.97 -30.81
CA GLU A 99 25.64 17.44 -29.45
C GLU A 99 24.16 17.33 -29.09
N ILE A 100 23.28 17.74 -30.02
CA ILE A 100 21.83 17.62 -29.86
C ILE A 100 21.44 16.13 -29.76
N ALA A 101 22.00 15.28 -30.61
CA ALA A 101 21.75 13.85 -30.64
C ALA A 101 22.15 13.18 -29.31
N ASN A 102 23.30 13.51 -28.76
CA ASN A 102 23.75 13.04 -27.45
C ASN A 102 22.78 13.44 -26.33
N LEU A 103 22.27 14.68 -26.34
CA LEU A 103 21.29 15.15 -25.36
C LEU A 103 19.94 14.40 -25.50
N VAL A 104 19.51 14.18 -26.74
CA VAL A 104 18.29 13.42 -27.04
C VAL A 104 18.42 11.97 -26.62
N GLN A 105 19.60 11.35 -26.87
CA GLN A 105 19.89 9.99 -26.39
C GLN A 105 19.80 9.92 -24.88
N LEU A 106 20.49 10.80 -24.14
CA LEU A 106 20.46 10.84 -22.69
C LEU A 106 19.05 11.00 -22.13
N THR A 107 18.27 11.94 -22.66
CA THR A 107 16.87 12.14 -22.21
C THR A 107 15.99 10.95 -22.53
N THR A 108 16.18 10.30 -23.67
CA THR A 108 15.46 9.08 -24.06
C THR A 108 15.81 7.91 -23.14
N GLU A 109 17.08 7.76 -22.79
CA GLU A 109 17.54 6.74 -21.83
C GLU A 109 16.94 6.95 -20.43
N ILE A 110 16.90 8.21 -19.95
CA ILE A 110 16.25 8.55 -18.67
C ILE A 110 14.76 8.21 -18.70
N MET A 111 14.02 8.61 -19.75
CA MET A 111 12.60 8.30 -19.88
C MET A 111 12.35 6.80 -19.96
N THR A 112 13.18 6.07 -20.70
CA THR A 112 13.10 4.62 -20.82
C THR A 112 13.38 3.94 -19.49
N HIS A 113 14.43 4.36 -18.78
CA HIS A 113 14.78 3.84 -17.47
C HIS A 113 13.63 4.05 -16.47
N GLN A 114 13.07 5.26 -16.41
CA GLN A 114 11.96 5.57 -15.52
C GLN A 114 10.75 4.69 -15.82
N ALA A 115 10.34 4.57 -17.08
CA ALA A 115 9.19 3.76 -17.46
C ALA A 115 9.38 2.26 -17.14
N LEU A 116 10.59 1.73 -17.31
CA LEU A 116 10.90 0.33 -16.99
C LEU A 116 10.91 0.09 -15.47
N VAL A 117 11.42 1.03 -14.68
CA VAL A 117 11.39 0.97 -13.21
C VAL A 117 9.95 1.04 -12.70
N GLU A 118 9.15 1.96 -13.21
CA GLU A 118 7.72 2.10 -12.86
C GLU A 118 6.94 0.82 -13.20
N SER A 119 7.13 0.26 -14.40
CA SER A 119 6.49 -0.99 -14.82
C SER A 119 6.86 -2.17 -13.94
N LYS A 120 8.14 -2.29 -13.54
CA LYS A 120 8.60 -3.32 -12.62
C LYS A 120 8.01 -3.16 -11.23
N SER A 121 7.98 -1.93 -10.72
CA SER A 121 7.39 -1.60 -9.42
C SER A 121 5.88 -1.89 -9.40
N GLU A 122 5.14 -1.49 -10.44
CA GLU A 122 3.72 -1.79 -10.57
C GLU A 122 3.44 -3.30 -10.64
N TRP A 123 4.26 -4.03 -11.40
CA TRP A 123 4.14 -5.48 -11.45
C TRP A 123 4.40 -6.13 -10.09
N GLN A 124 5.41 -5.67 -9.35
CA GLN A 124 5.71 -6.16 -8.00
C GLN A 124 4.54 -5.89 -7.05
N ARG A 125 3.99 -4.67 -7.07
CA ARG A 125 2.82 -4.31 -6.27
C ARG A 125 1.64 -5.23 -6.58
N LYS A 126 1.25 -5.39 -7.84
CA LYS A 126 0.15 -6.29 -8.26
C LYS A 126 0.41 -7.74 -7.86
N ASN A 127 1.67 -8.18 -7.92
CA ASN A 127 2.03 -9.52 -7.48
C ASN A 127 1.89 -9.70 -5.96
N ASN A 128 2.30 -8.69 -5.18
CA ASN A 128 2.14 -8.68 -3.72
C ASN A 128 0.67 -8.72 -3.33
N ASP A 129 -0.16 -7.87 -3.95
CA ASP A 129 -1.60 -7.81 -3.68
C ASP A 129 -2.28 -9.14 -4.00
N TYR A 130 -1.96 -9.76 -5.13
CA TYR A 130 -2.48 -11.08 -5.48
C TYR A 130 -2.09 -12.16 -4.46
N ILE A 131 -0.82 -12.18 -4.03
CA ILE A 131 -0.34 -13.16 -3.03
C ILE A 131 -1.07 -12.95 -1.71
N PHE A 132 -1.16 -11.70 -1.24
CA PHE A 132 -1.83 -11.37 0.01
C PHE A 132 -3.30 -11.80 -0.02
N GLU A 133 -4.07 -11.38 -1.02
CA GLU A 133 -5.48 -11.74 -1.17
C GLU A 133 -5.69 -13.27 -1.19
N ALA A 134 -4.86 -13.99 -1.94
CA ALA A 134 -4.96 -15.44 -2.00
C ALA A 134 -4.70 -16.09 -0.63
N LEU A 135 -3.72 -15.58 0.13
CA LEU A 135 -3.38 -16.12 1.45
C LEU A 135 -4.44 -15.81 2.52
N VAL A 136 -4.98 -14.58 2.53
CA VAL A 136 -5.97 -14.19 3.56
C VAL A 136 -7.37 -14.71 3.31
N HIS A 137 -7.69 -15.08 2.07
CA HIS A 137 -8.95 -15.75 1.73
C HIS A 137 -8.87 -17.28 1.79
N GLY A 138 -7.76 -17.84 2.25
CA GLY A 138 -7.59 -19.28 2.44
C GLY A 138 -7.54 -20.08 1.14
N SER A 139 -7.13 -19.44 0.03
CA SER A 139 -6.92 -20.13 -1.23
C SER A 139 -5.90 -21.26 -1.07
N LYS A 140 -6.19 -22.41 -1.65
CA LYS A 140 -5.21 -23.51 -1.67
C LYS A 140 -3.93 -23.03 -2.38
N LEU A 141 -2.78 -23.39 -1.84
CA LEU A 141 -1.47 -23.17 -2.47
C LEU A 141 -1.40 -23.96 -3.78
N ASP A 142 -1.91 -23.38 -4.85
CA ASP A 142 -1.83 -23.94 -6.19
C ASP A 142 -0.47 -23.66 -6.85
N THR A 143 -0.24 -24.21 -8.01
CA THR A 143 1.01 -24.02 -8.77
C THR A 143 1.24 -22.56 -9.17
N THR A 144 0.17 -21.80 -9.38
CA THR A 144 0.23 -20.38 -9.78
C THR A 144 0.65 -19.50 -8.61
N LEU A 145 0.02 -19.68 -7.45
CA LEU A 145 0.37 -18.96 -6.22
C LEU A 145 1.81 -19.26 -5.79
N ASN A 146 2.22 -20.54 -5.82
CA ASN A 146 3.59 -20.94 -5.50
C ASN A 146 4.63 -20.28 -6.43
N LYS A 147 4.39 -20.24 -7.74
CA LYS A 147 5.27 -19.54 -8.69
C LYS A 147 5.37 -18.03 -8.42
N ARG A 148 4.29 -17.41 -7.96
CA ARG A 148 4.28 -15.99 -7.59
C ARG A 148 5.04 -15.72 -6.29
N ILE A 149 4.85 -16.56 -5.28
CA ILE A 149 5.60 -16.51 -4.00
C ILE A 149 7.11 -16.66 -4.25
N GLN A 150 7.53 -17.59 -5.13
CA GLN A 150 8.95 -17.78 -5.49
C GLN A 150 9.59 -16.54 -6.14
N LYS A 151 8.80 -15.61 -6.69
CA LYS A 151 9.29 -14.34 -7.27
C LYS A 151 9.45 -13.23 -6.26
N LEU A 152 9.06 -13.45 -4.99
CA LEU A 152 9.33 -12.50 -3.92
C LEU A 152 10.84 -12.42 -3.65
N PRO A 153 11.37 -11.24 -3.28
CA PRO A 153 12.79 -11.09 -2.95
C PRO A 153 13.17 -11.72 -1.58
N PHE A 154 12.21 -12.32 -0.88
CA PHE A 154 12.38 -12.99 0.41
C PHE A 154 11.44 -14.20 0.52
N SER A 155 11.72 -15.07 1.47
CA SER A 155 10.87 -16.23 1.76
C SER A 155 9.81 -15.89 2.80
N LEU A 156 8.61 -16.46 2.64
CA LEU A 156 7.54 -16.37 3.65
C LEU A 156 7.84 -17.39 4.76
N ILE A 157 8.34 -16.91 5.88
CA ILE A 157 8.75 -17.72 7.04
C ILE A 157 7.95 -17.26 8.26
N ALA A 158 7.44 -18.24 9.03
CA ALA A 158 6.76 -17.97 10.30
C ALA A 158 7.71 -17.35 11.35
N PRO A 159 7.20 -16.63 12.34
CA PRO A 159 5.80 -16.27 12.55
C PRO A 159 5.33 -15.15 11.62
N PHE A 160 4.00 -15.12 11.39
CA PHE A 160 3.32 -14.12 10.54
C PHE A 160 2.39 -13.25 11.36
N GLN A 161 2.20 -12.01 10.93
CA GLN A 161 1.21 -11.10 11.51
C GLN A 161 0.69 -10.13 10.45
N VAL A 162 -0.62 -9.95 10.39
CA VAL A 162 -1.26 -8.97 9.51
C VAL A 162 -1.52 -7.68 10.29
N ILE A 163 -1.17 -6.56 9.68
CA ILE A 163 -1.49 -5.22 10.14
C ILE A 163 -2.27 -4.54 9.03
N LEU A 164 -3.40 -3.94 9.38
CA LEU A 164 -4.21 -3.12 8.47
C LEU A 164 -4.11 -1.66 8.88
N VAL A 165 -4.03 -0.80 7.88
CA VAL A 165 -3.91 0.64 8.04
C VAL A 165 -4.97 1.31 7.19
N SER A 166 -5.73 2.24 7.78
CA SER A 166 -6.75 3.04 7.11
C SER A 166 -6.51 4.53 7.33
N LEU A 167 -6.96 5.32 6.36
CA LEU A 167 -6.95 6.79 6.42
C LEU A 167 -8.37 7.29 6.16
N HIS A 168 -8.96 7.98 7.11
CA HIS A 168 -10.33 8.48 7.00
C HIS A 168 -10.50 9.77 6.20
N GLU A 169 -9.42 10.46 5.82
CA GLU A 169 -9.52 11.73 5.10
C GLU A 169 -8.57 11.81 3.91
N THR A 170 -9.16 12.14 2.77
CA THR A 170 -8.64 12.77 1.55
C THR A 170 -7.91 11.91 0.51
N SER A 171 -8.42 12.03 -0.71
CA SER A 171 -7.91 11.55 -2.00
C SER A 171 -6.45 11.90 -2.34
N TYR A 172 -5.78 12.74 -1.54
CA TYR A 172 -4.37 13.10 -1.73
C TYR A 172 -3.37 12.09 -1.13
N LEU A 173 -3.79 11.18 -0.26
CA LEU A 173 -2.89 10.32 0.51
C LEU A 173 -2.76 8.90 -0.03
N GLU A 174 -3.60 8.46 -0.96
CA GLU A 174 -3.52 7.10 -1.53
C GLU A 174 -2.15 6.78 -2.16
N ASN A 175 -1.55 7.75 -2.85
CA ASN A 175 -0.20 7.62 -3.41
C ASN A 175 0.90 7.89 -2.38
N THR A 176 0.58 8.45 -1.22
CA THR A 176 1.56 8.86 -0.20
C THR A 176 1.79 7.76 0.84
N ILE A 177 0.80 6.87 1.06
CA ILE A 177 0.91 5.78 2.04
C ILE A 177 2.15 4.89 1.80
N PRO A 178 2.43 4.38 0.59
CA PRO A 178 3.61 3.57 0.34
C PRO A 178 4.90 4.28 0.75
N PHE A 179 5.07 5.55 0.36
CA PHE A 179 6.24 6.35 0.74
C PHE A 179 6.29 6.64 2.24
N PHE A 180 5.12 6.82 2.88
CA PHE A 180 5.05 7.05 4.31
C PHE A 180 5.56 5.87 5.13
N PHE A 181 5.45 4.64 4.59
CA PHE A 181 5.93 3.42 5.24
C PHE A 181 7.21 2.85 4.65
N GLU A 182 7.81 3.48 3.62
CA GLU A 182 8.98 2.96 2.91
C GLU A 182 10.17 2.67 3.85
N ASP A 183 10.40 3.52 4.82
CA ASP A 183 11.45 3.33 5.84
C ASP A 183 11.22 2.12 6.76
N LEU A 184 9.96 1.68 6.93
CA LEU A 184 9.64 0.45 7.68
C LEU A 184 9.96 -0.81 6.88
N PHE A 185 9.88 -0.72 5.54
CA PHE A 185 10.06 -1.87 4.65
C PHE A 185 11.51 -2.10 4.26
N TYR A 186 12.37 -1.10 4.50
CA TYR A 186 13.77 -1.19 4.12
C TYR A 186 14.46 -2.37 4.81
N ARG A 187 14.89 -3.38 4.01
CA ARG A 187 15.56 -4.61 4.46
C ARG A 187 14.73 -5.54 5.38
N GLN A 188 13.42 -5.36 5.45
CA GLN A 188 12.55 -6.26 6.20
C GLN A 188 11.80 -7.21 5.24
N PRO A 189 11.61 -8.49 5.58
CA PRO A 189 10.81 -9.43 4.79
C PRO A 189 9.33 -9.16 5.00
N ILE A 190 8.82 -8.09 4.37
CA ILE A 190 7.46 -7.59 4.52
C ILE A 190 6.77 -7.62 3.18
N LEU A 191 5.53 -8.13 3.15
CA LEU A 191 4.63 -7.99 2.02
C LEU A 191 3.65 -6.85 2.33
N ALA A 192 3.61 -5.84 1.49
CA ALA A 192 2.75 -4.69 1.70
C ALA A 192 2.12 -4.21 0.39
N GLY A 193 0.91 -3.65 0.49
CA GLY A 193 0.14 -3.17 -0.64
C GLY A 193 -1.26 -2.71 -0.25
N HIS A 194 -2.17 -2.64 -1.23
CA HIS A 194 -3.56 -2.25 -1.02
C HIS A 194 -4.50 -3.45 -1.07
N SER A 195 -5.27 -3.66 0.01
CA SER A 195 -6.28 -4.72 0.10
C SER A 195 -7.62 -4.31 -0.51
N GLN A 196 -8.04 -3.08 -0.26
CA GLN A 196 -9.25 -2.46 -0.78
C GLN A 196 -9.02 -0.96 -0.96
N LEU A 197 -9.94 -0.24 -1.59
CA LEU A 197 -9.77 1.15 -2.04
C LEU A 197 -9.21 2.15 -1.02
N GLN A 198 -9.21 1.86 0.28
CA GLN A 198 -8.71 2.77 1.32
C GLN A 198 -7.91 2.06 2.44
N GLU A 199 -7.71 0.74 2.31
CA GLU A 199 -6.97 -0.03 3.30
C GLU A 199 -5.60 -0.43 2.74
N TYR A 200 -4.56 -0.18 3.51
CA TYR A 200 -3.21 -0.62 3.24
C TYR A 200 -2.86 -1.79 4.17
N TYR A 201 -2.40 -2.89 3.62
CA TYR A 201 -2.00 -4.04 4.41
C TYR A 201 -0.48 -4.13 4.56
N ILE A 202 -0.05 -4.68 5.68
CA ILE A 202 1.33 -5.04 5.98
C ILE A 202 1.30 -6.47 6.52
N LEU A 203 1.86 -7.42 5.77
CA LEU A 203 2.07 -8.77 6.24
C LEU A 203 3.53 -8.92 6.67
N LEU A 204 3.73 -9.03 7.97
CA LEU A 204 5.03 -9.33 8.56
C LEU A 204 5.32 -10.83 8.42
N THR A 205 6.52 -11.17 7.97
CA THR A 205 7.03 -12.54 7.94
C THR A 205 8.35 -12.62 8.71
N HIS A 206 8.69 -13.79 9.22
CA HIS A 206 9.88 -13.99 10.08
C HIS A 206 9.92 -12.97 11.24
N CYS A 207 8.73 -12.63 11.77
CA CYS A 207 8.54 -11.56 12.73
C CYS A 207 8.91 -12.01 14.15
N GLN A 208 10.21 -12.01 14.45
CA GLN A 208 10.67 -12.20 15.82
C GLN A 208 10.18 -11.06 16.73
N GLU A 209 9.99 -11.32 18.01
CA GLU A 209 9.40 -10.37 18.96
C GLU A 209 10.08 -8.99 18.96
N GLN A 210 11.43 -8.95 18.89
CA GLN A 210 12.17 -7.69 18.86
C GLN A 210 11.90 -6.87 17.60
N SER A 211 11.83 -7.54 16.44
CA SER A 211 11.50 -6.88 15.15
C SER A 211 10.07 -6.36 15.16
N ARG A 212 9.13 -7.15 15.69
CA ARG A 212 7.72 -6.79 15.86
C ARG A 212 7.56 -5.53 16.71
N GLN A 213 8.18 -5.48 17.87
CA GLN A 213 8.14 -4.32 18.77
C GLN A 213 8.74 -3.08 18.14
N SER A 214 9.80 -3.23 17.37
CA SER A 214 10.42 -2.13 16.61
C SER A 214 9.47 -1.55 15.57
N ILE A 215 8.77 -2.41 14.81
CA ILE A 215 7.78 -1.99 13.82
C ILE A 215 6.59 -1.30 14.50
N ILE A 216 6.05 -1.86 15.57
CA ILE A 216 4.94 -1.25 16.34
C ILE A 216 5.35 0.12 16.89
N LYS A 217 6.56 0.25 17.43
CA LYS A 217 7.10 1.55 17.90
C LYS A 217 7.18 2.57 16.77
N ALA A 218 7.61 2.15 15.58
CA ALA A 218 7.68 3.01 14.42
C ALA A 218 6.27 3.41 13.91
N LEU A 219 5.31 2.49 13.93
CA LEU A 219 3.90 2.77 13.62
C LEU A 219 3.30 3.80 14.59
N ARG A 220 3.56 3.67 15.90
CA ARG A 220 3.14 4.66 16.90
C ARG A 220 3.70 6.05 16.60
N LYS A 221 4.99 6.14 16.24
CA LYS A 221 5.62 7.41 15.85
C LYS A 221 5.00 8.01 14.60
N LYS A 222 4.62 7.17 13.63
CA LYS A 222 3.94 7.62 12.41
C LYS A 222 2.52 8.08 12.68
N LYS A 223 1.78 7.39 13.53
CA LYS A 223 0.46 7.82 14.00
C LYS A 223 0.49 9.18 14.70
N GLN A 224 1.50 9.47 15.51
CA GLN A 224 1.67 10.79 16.12
C GLN A 224 1.85 11.91 15.10
N LYS A 225 2.49 11.61 13.94
CA LYS A 225 2.66 12.57 12.84
C LYS A 225 1.40 12.73 11.97
N LEU A 226 0.58 11.68 11.90
CA LEU A 226 -0.63 11.63 11.11
C LEU A 226 -1.77 11.05 11.99
N PRO A 227 -2.46 11.90 12.77
CA PRO A 227 -3.50 11.44 13.71
C PRO A 227 -4.69 10.74 13.05
N SER A 228 -5.02 11.06 11.79
CA SER A 228 -6.07 10.40 11.02
C SER A 228 -5.74 8.95 10.61
N LEU A 229 -4.48 8.53 10.78
CA LEU A 229 -4.04 7.17 10.51
C LEU A 229 -4.61 6.21 11.55
N GLN A 230 -5.30 5.17 11.14
CA GLN A 230 -5.86 4.14 12.01
C GLN A 230 -5.19 2.82 11.72
N ILE A 231 -4.91 2.04 12.75
CA ILE A 231 -4.09 0.84 12.64
C ILE A 231 -4.72 -0.28 13.47
N GLY A 232 -5.09 -1.37 12.79
CA GLY A 232 -5.51 -2.61 13.40
C GLY A 232 -4.45 -3.69 13.26
N ILE A 233 -4.09 -4.34 14.37
CA ILE A 233 -3.04 -5.36 14.43
C ILE A 233 -3.67 -6.70 14.77
N GLY A 234 -3.55 -7.67 13.85
CA GLY A 234 -4.05 -9.02 14.05
C GLY A 234 -3.15 -9.90 14.92
N PRO A 235 -3.62 -11.07 15.33
CA PRO A 235 -2.85 -12.02 16.12
C PRO A 235 -1.67 -12.59 15.33
N VAL A 236 -0.61 -12.95 16.06
CA VAL A 236 0.55 -13.64 15.50
C VAL A 236 0.20 -15.10 15.22
N VAL A 237 0.54 -15.60 14.03
CA VAL A 237 0.24 -16.97 13.61
C VAL A 237 1.50 -17.69 13.13
N GLN A 238 1.53 -19.03 13.31
CA GLN A 238 2.69 -19.86 12.99
C GLN A 238 2.59 -20.58 11.65
N GLN A 239 1.46 -20.50 10.97
CA GLN A 239 1.22 -21.20 9.71
C GLN A 239 0.53 -20.28 8.70
N LEU A 240 0.87 -20.41 7.42
CA LEU A 240 0.23 -19.66 6.33
C LEU A 240 -1.28 -19.93 6.26
N SER A 241 -1.73 -21.14 6.61
CA SER A 241 -3.15 -21.51 6.66
C SER A 241 -3.96 -20.73 7.71
N LEU A 242 -3.29 -20.11 8.69
CA LEU A 242 -3.91 -19.28 9.74
C LEU A 242 -3.87 -17.77 9.41
N LEU A 243 -3.33 -17.39 8.24
CA LEU A 243 -3.36 -15.99 7.83
C LEU A 243 -4.78 -15.39 7.72
N PRO A 244 -5.82 -16.15 7.29
CA PRO A 244 -7.19 -15.65 7.37
C PRO A 244 -7.59 -15.21 8.77
N TYR A 245 -7.17 -15.93 9.81
CA TYR A 245 -7.46 -15.57 11.20
C TYR A 245 -6.71 -14.29 11.61
N SER A 246 -5.43 -14.17 11.26
CA SER A 246 -4.66 -12.93 11.52
C SER A 246 -5.27 -11.72 10.81
N TYR A 247 -5.71 -11.89 9.56
CA TYR A 247 -6.37 -10.84 8.78
C TYR A 247 -7.71 -10.42 9.37
N GLN A 248 -8.58 -11.37 9.73
CA GLN A 248 -9.87 -11.07 10.35
C GLN A 248 -9.69 -10.39 11.71
N GLY A 249 -8.69 -10.81 12.48
CA GLY A 249 -8.32 -10.14 13.72
C GLY A 249 -7.85 -8.70 13.51
N ALA A 250 -6.97 -8.47 12.53
CA ALA A 250 -6.52 -7.13 12.17
C ALA A 250 -7.69 -6.23 11.73
N ARG A 251 -8.64 -6.78 10.99
CA ARG A 251 -9.83 -6.06 10.52
C ARG A 251 -10.74 -5.68 11.68
N THR A 252 -11.02 -6.61 12.59
CA THR A 252 -11.76 -6.31 13.83
C THR A 252 -11.05 -5.22 14.64
N ALA A 253 -9.74 -5.34 14.83
CA ALA A 253 -8.95 -4.33 15.55
C ALA A 253 -9.00 -2.96 14.84
N LEU A 254 -8.99 -2.92 13.51
CA LEU A 254 -9.10 -1.68 12.74
C LEU A 254 -10.46 -1.03 12.90
N GLU A 255 -11.55 -1.81 12.92
CA GLU A 255 -12.89 -1.28 13.18
C GLU A 255 -12.97 -0.58 14.54
N PHE A 256 -12.35 -1.16 15.58
CA PHE A 256 -12.23 -0.54 16.90
C PHE A 256 -11.32 0.69 16.90
N ALA A 257 -10.20 0.65 16.19
CA ALA A 257 -9.30 1.80 16.03
C ALA A 257 -10.00 3.00 15.40
N ASN A 258 -10.93 2.77 14.49
CA ASN A 258 -11.74 3.79 13.85
C ASN A 258 -12.61 4.56 14.85
N VAL A 259 -13.15 3.87 15.86
CA VAL A 259 -14.01 4.46 16.90
C VAL A 259 -13.19 5.21 17.94
N HIS A 260 -12.08 4.62 18.37
CA HIS A 260 -11.26 5.14 19.50
C HIS A 260 -10.04 5.95 19.05
N ASN A 261 -9.80 6.04 17.74
CA ASN A 261 -8.68 6.78 17.12
C ASN A 261 -7.30 6.36 17.66
N GLU A 262 -7.09 5.05 17.88
CA GLU A 262 -5.86 4.48 18.44
C GLU A 262 -5.30 3.34 17.57
N ILE A 263 -4.09 2.89 17.90
CA ILE A 263 -3.56 1.62 17.40
C ILE A 263 -4.17 0.52 18.27
N THR A 264 -4.95 -0.35 17.67
CA THR A 264 -5.67 -1.40 18.37
C THR A 264 -5.08 -2.77 18.03
N PHE A 265 -4.83 -3.58 19.04
CA PHE A 265 -4.45 -4.98 18.88
C PHE A 265 -5.70 -5.86 18.98
N PHE A 266 -5.73 -6.94 18.20
CA PHE A 266 -6.87 -7.85 18.23
C PHE A 266 -7.06 -8.47 19.63
N GLU A 267 -5.98 -8.78 20.33
CA GLU A 267 -5.99 -9.33 21.68
C GLU A 267 -6.76 -8.44 22.67
N ASP A 268 -6.73 -7.11 22.48
CA ASP A 268 -7.44 -6.16 23.33
C ASP A 268 -8.95 -6.12 23.06
N VAL A 269 -9.37 -6.57 21.86
CA VAL A 269 -10.75 -6.48 21.37
C VAL A 269 -11.35 -7.85 21.01
N GLU A 270 -10.62 -8.94 21.23
CA GLU A 270 -11.03 -10.30 20.84
C GLU A 270 -12.39 -10.69 21.44
N LEU A 271 -12.62 -10.36 22.71
CA LEU A 271 -13.90 -10.62 23.37
C LEU A 271 -15.07 -10.01 22.61
N PHE A 272 -14.88 -8.79 22.09
CA PHE A 272 -15.94 -8.07 21.37
C PHE A 272 -16.14 -8.60 19.95
N SER A 273 -15.16 -9.28 19.38
CA SER A 273 -15.27 -9.95 18.08
C SER A 273 -16.32 -11.07 18.09
N LEU A 274 -16.64 -11.62 19.27
CA LEU A 274 -17.69 -12.62 19.47
C LEU A 274 -19.09 -12.04 19.17
N PHE A 275 -19.23 -10.72 19.24
CA PHE A 275 -20.48 -10.01 18.92
C PHE A 275 -20.50 -9.50 17.47
N LYS A 276 -20.04 -10.34 16.52
CA LYS A 276 -19.91 -9.95 15.08
C LYS A 276 -21.22 -9.49 14.43
N HIS A 277 -22.36 -9.94 14.93
CA HIS A 277 -23.68 -9.56 14.43
C HIS A 277 -24.29 -8.43 15.27
N ARG A 278 -23.57 -7.31 15.41
CA ARG A 278 -24.02 -6.14 16.21
C ARG A 278 -25.36 -5.57 15.74
N GLU A 279 -25.67 -5.75 14.45
CA GLU A 279 -26.94 -5.32 13.86
C GLU A 279 -28.06 -6.34 14.10
N SER A 280 -27.78 -7.49 14.73
CA SER A 280 -28.82 -8.43 15.06
C SER A 280 -29.80 -7.83 16.08
N GLU A 281 -31.09 -8.13 15.92
CA GLU A 281 -32.13 -7.63 16.81
C GLU A 281 -31.86 -7.98 18.28
N GLU A 282 -31.23 -9.13 18.54
CA GLU A 282 -30.88 -9.57 19.89
C GLU A 282 -29.81 -8.67 20.54
N VAL A 283 -28.76 -8.30 19.80
CA VAL A 283 -27.69 -7.43 20.33
C VAL A 283 -28.23 -6.02 20.53
N GLN A 284 -29.02 -5.49 19.62
CA GLN A 284 -29.67 -4.19 19.74
C GLN A 284 -30.64 -4.18 20.94
N ALA A 285 -31.47 -5.21 21.09
CA ALA A 285 -32.38 -5.37 22.20
C ALA A 285 -31.63 -5.46 23.54
N PHE A 286 -30.48 -6.18 23.59
CA PHE A 286 -29.67 -6.34 24.77
C PHE A 286 -29.17 -4.99 25.30
N HIS A 287 -28.39 -4.25 24.52
CA HIS A 287 -27.82 -2.98 25.01
C HIS A 287 -28.91 -1.92 25.24
N HIS A 288 -29.96 -1.88 24.42
CA HIS A 288 -31.06 -0.96 24.62
C HIS A 288 -31.82 -1.26 25.93
N ARG A 289 -32.08 -2.53 26.22
CA ARG A 289 -32.73 -2.94 27.48
C ARG A 289 -31.95 -2.49 28.71
N ILE A 290 -30.62 -2.58 28.67
CA ILE A 290 -29.76 -2.26 29.82
C ILE A 290 -29.56 -0.74 29.95
N LEU A 291 -29.30 -0.04 28.84
CA LEU A 291 -28.83 1.33 28.87
C LEU A 291 -29.90 2.38 28.49
N LYS A 292 -31.17 1.99 28.22
CA LYS A 292 -32.23 2.90 27.79
C LYS A 292 -32.47 4.10 28.73
N ASN A 293 -32.27 3.92 30.04
CA ASN A 293 -32.48 4.94 31.06
C ASN A 293 -31.19 5.64 31.50
N ILE A 294 -30.05 5.35 30.88
CA ILE A 294 -28.74 5.91 31.20
C ILE A 294 -28.46 7.13 30.33
N ASN A 295 -28.18 8.25 30.98
CA ASN A 295 -27.79 9.48 30.30
C ASN A 295 -26.28 9.54 30.04
N ALA A 296 -25.83 10.52 29.22
CA ALA A 296 -24.43 10.67 28.82
C ALA A 296 -23.45 10.77 30.02
N LYS A 297 -23.83 11.48 31.10
CA LYS A 297 -23.00 11.64 32.29
C LYS A 297 -22.87 10.35 33.11
N GLN A 298 -23.91 9.53 33.13
CA GLN A 298 -23.88 8.22 33.77
C GLN A 298 -23.05 7.22 32.95
N LEU A 299 -23.16 7.28 31.61
CA LEU A 299 -22.33 6.47 30.72
C LEU A 299 -20.84 6.80 30.89
N GLU A 300 -20.48 8.10 30.90
CA GLU A 300 -19.12 8.57 31.20
C GLU A 300 -18.62 8.07 32.54
N THR A 301 -19.48 8.10 33.57
CA THR A 301 -19.13 7.59 34.91
C THR A 301 -18.87 6.09 34.89
N LEU A 302 -19.67 5.29 34.16
CA LEU A 302 -19.45 3.85 34.00
C LEU A 302 -18.13 3.56 33.27
N GLN A 303 -17.90 4.20 32.13
CA GLN A 303 -16.66 4.01 31.36
C GLN A 303 -15.43 4.34 32.19
N SER A 304 -15.41 5.52 32.82
CA SER A 304 -14.31 5.90 33.72
C SER A 304 -14.12 4.92 34.89
N PHE A 305 -15.22 4.36 35.42
CA PHE A 305 -15.14 3.39 36.52
C PHE A 305 -14.54 2.06 36.07
N PHE A 306 -14.86 1.60 34.88
CA PHE A 306 -14.28 0.41 34.27
C PHE A 306 -12.82 0.63 33.88
N ASP A 307 -12.46 1.78 33.26
CA ASP A 307 -11.09 2.17 32.92
C ASP A 307 -10.18 2.23 34.18
N CYS A 308 -10.76 2.60 35.33
CA CYS A 308 -10.09 2.57 36.63
C CYS A 308 -10.11 1.18 37.30
N ASN A 309 -10.47 0.12 36.57
CA ASN A 309 -10.52 -1.25 37.06
C ASN A 309 -11.34 -1.39 38.36
N LEU A 310 -12.54 -0.78 38.38
CA LEU A 310 -13.49 -0.75 39.51
C LEU A 310 -12.95 -0.07 40.77
N GLN A 311 -11.89 0.71 40.67
CA GLN A 311 -11.27 1.36 41.84
C GLN A 311 -11.89 2.74 42.08
N LEU A 312 -12.75 2.82 43.11
CA LEU A 312 -13.47 4.04 43.48
C LEU A 312 -12.57 5.27 43.68
N LYS A 313 -11.41 5.10 44.30
CA LYS A 313 -10.49 6.20 44.60
C LYS A 313 -9.90 6.79 43.31
N LEU A 314 -9.41 5.94 42.40
CA LEU A 314 -8.83 6.35 41.12
C LEU A 314 -9.87 7.00 40.22
N CYS A 315 -11.05 6.40 40.10
CA CYS A 315 -12.14 6.93 39.30
C CYS A 315 -12.62 8.30 39.82
N ALA A 316 -12.76 8.46 41.13
CA ALA A 316 -13.15 9.76 41.70
C ALA A 316 -12.11 10.87 41.40
N GLN A 317 -10.82 10.53 41.45
CA GLN A 317 -9.72 11.42 41.05
C GLN A 317 -9.78 11.76 39.56
N GLN A 318 -9.94 10.78 38.70
CA GLN A 318 -10.01 10.96 37.24
C GLN A 318 -11.18 11.84 36.84
N LEU A 319 -12.34 11.66 37.44
CA LEU A 319 -13.55 12.46 37.21
C LEU A 319 -13.55 13.82 37.94
N ASN A 320 -12.53 14.13 38.75
CA ASN A 320 -12.45 15.33 39.60
C ASN A 320 -13.68 15.51 40.50
N ILE A 321 -14.18 14.42 41.11
CA ILE A 321 -15.31 14.43 42.03
C ILE A 321 -14.96 13.78 43.38
N HIS A 322 -15.77 14.10 44.41
CA HIS A 322 -15.58 13.42 45.68
C HIS A 322 -16.06 11.96 45.63
N ARG A 323 -15.41 11.05 46.39
CA ARG A 323 -15.76 9.64 46.45
C ARG A 323 -17.24 9.39 46.72
N HIS A 324 -17.86 10.17 47.63
CA HIS A 324 -19.29 10.04 47.93
C HIS A 324 -20.17 10.38 46.74
N THR A 325 -19.76 11.36 45.92
CA THR A 325 -20.48 11.70 44.67
C THR A 325 -20.40 10.59 43.67
N LEU A 326 -19.24 9.93 43.54
CA LEU A 326 -19.08 8.76 42.67
C LEU A 326 -19.97 7.60 43.13
N THR A 327 -19.91 7.25 44.41
CA THR A 327 -20.77 6.21 45.02
C THR A 327 -22.26 6.49 44.77
N TYR A 328 -22.69 7.73 44.94
CA TYR A 328 -24.07 8.13 44.65
C TYR A 328 -24.43 7.92 43.19
N ARG A 329 -23.55 8.30 42.25
CA ARG A 329 -23.77 8.07 40.80
C ARG A 329 -23.85 6.59 40.47
N LEU A 330 -22.95 5.75 41.00
CA LEU A 330 -22.97 4.29 40.78
C LEU A 330 -24.27 3.65 41.35
N ASN A 331 -24.71 4.06 42.54
CA ASN A 331 -25.97 3.61 43.09
C ASN A 331 -27.17 4.01 42.22
N LYS A 332 -27.13 5.24 41.67
CA LYS A 332 -28.19 5.69 40.74
C LYS A 332 -28.21 4.87 39.44
N ILE A 333 -27.04 4.49 38.92
CA ILE A 333 -26.96 3.60 37.77
C ILE A 333 -27.54 2.23 38.11
N ARG A 334 -27.23 1.66 39.29
CA ARG A 334 -27.84 0.41 39.77
C ARG A 334 -29.36 0.50 39.84
N GLU A 335 -29.92 1.58 40.35
CA GLU A 335 -31.38 1.79 40.40
C GLU A 335 -32.03 1.81 39.00
N LEU A 336 -31.34 2.43 38.03
CA LEU A 336 -31.85 2.62 36.67
C LEU A 336 -31.71 1.37 35.79
N THR A 337 -30.66 0.58 36.02
CA THR A 337 -30.34 -0.59 35.18
C THR A 337 -30.72 -1.91 35.83
N GLY A 338 -30.81 -1.96 37.16
CA GLY A 338 -30.95 -3.19 37.92
C GLY A 338 -29.63 -3.94 38.16
N TYR A 339 -28.48 -3.42 37.63
CA TYR A 339 -27.16 -4.02 37.74
C TYR A 339 -26.25 -3.15 38.59
N ASP A 340 -25.51 -3.75 39.55
CA ASP A 340 -24.58 -3.04 40.42
C ASP A 340 -23.19 -2.94 39.78
N PRO A 341 -22.72 -1.74 39.39
CA PRO A 341 -21.40 -1.59 38.78
C PRO A 341 -20.23 -2.02 39.67
N GLN A 342 -20.45 -2.19 40.99
CA GLN A 342 -19.43 -2.61 41.94
C GLN A 342 -19.41 -4.14 42.15
N TYR A 343 -20.41 -4.87 41.64
CA TYR A 343 -20.46 -6.32 41.66
C TYR A 343 -19.97 -6.89 40.35
N PHE A 344 -18.98 -7.77 40.36
CA PHE A 344 -18.23 -8.19 39.18
C PHE A 344 -19.11 -8.73 38.04
N GLU A 345 -20.06 -9.61 38.31
CA GLU A 345 -20.93 -10.20 37.28
C GLU A 345 -21.80 -9.15 36.62
N ASP A 346 -22.34 -8.20 37.39
CA ASP A 346 -23.16 -7.08 36.92
C ASP A 346 -22.29 -6.06 36.15
N ALA A 347 -21.08 -5.82 36.63
CA ALA A 347 -20.10 -4.94 35.97
C ALA A 347 -19.75 -5.45 34.58
N VAL A 348 -19.56 -6.78 34.40
CA VAL A 348 -19.32 -7.40 33.09
C VAL A 348 -20.49 -7.15 32.14
N ILE A 349 -21.73 -7.33 32.60
CA ILE A 349 -22.94 -7.08 31.78
C ILE A 349 -23.00 -5.61 31.36
N LEU A 350 -22.76 -4.70 32.28
CA LEU A 350 -22.74 -3.24 32.02
C LEU A 350 -21.61 -2.86 31.07
N GLN A 351 -20.41 -3.43 31.24
CA GLN A 351 -19.25 -3.19 30.39
C GLN A 351 -19.53 -3.60 28.93
N VAL A 352 -20.06 -4.82 28.74
CA VAL A 352 -20.44 -5.32 27.41
C VAL A 352 -21.51 -4.43 26.79
N ALA A 353 -22.55 -4.03 27.54
CA ALA A 353 -23.60 -3.16 27.04
C ALA A 353 -23.07 -1.77 26.64
N CYS A 354 -22.15 -1.19 27.42
CA CYS A 354 -21.51 0.09 27.09
C CYS A 354 -20.67 0.00 25.81
N THR A 355 -19.87 -1.06 25.67
CA THR A 355 -19.04 -1.26 24.48
C THR A 355 -19.87 -1.46 23.22
N LEU A 356 -20.93 -2.27 23.27
CA LEU A 356 -21.84 -2.48 22.14
C LEU A 356 -22.60 -1.22 21.71
N ARG A 357 -22.77 -0.24 22.59
CA ARG A 357 -23.36 1.06 22.27
C ARG A 357 -22.39 2.01 21.56
N THR A 358 -21.09 1.91 21.83
CA THR A 358 -20.06 2.78 21.27
C THR A 358 -19.52 2.30 19.95
N LEU A 359 -19.81 1.09 19.56
CA LEU A 359 -19.48 0.44 18.28
C LEU A 359 -20.60 0.61 17.27
#